data_a885d7ff039b51e399b45465343b9de8
#
_entry.id   a885d7ff039b51e399b45465343b9de8
#
_cell.length_a   1.000
_cell.length_b   1.000
_cell.length_c   1.000
_cell.angle_alpha   90.00
_cell.angle_beta   90.00
_cell.angle_gamma   90.00
#
_symmetry.space_group_name_H-M   'P 1'
#
loop_
_entity.id
_entity.type
_entity.pdbx_description
1 polymer ?
#
loop_
_entity_poly.entity_id
_entity_poly.type
_entity_poly.pdbx_seq_one_letter_code
_entity_poly.pdbx_strand_id
1 'polypeptide(L)'
;MGKFIIQPHGRLQEWIADERGYFRDEGLDYEFKHGLTMESAKRIDGSGEVAELRSGAFESYQRAGGNKGVKSDISCACHWAVNQASSQHIGTMWRKSYVATPGGVMVPPDSEIKTPENLAGQEIAVGYHSGSHSTTIQALEPFLDHEQIMLKFVGSVWARVDVGIGRDVPATSVWGLTFQVLEQLGFRKIVDTSFMIGFMFPSDVKESDVEKYTNGMRRAQMDLDLEPEKFKHHYINEIPDRYQAKVDVRRFSPGERIVFLPYTEATYAKTQAWLQDRKLFAGTPAVLANP
;
A
#
# COMPACT_ATOMS: atom_id res chain seq x y z
N MET A 1 0.21 17.74 -24.93
CA MET A 1 -0.17 16.65 -24.00
C MET A 1 0.48 16.97 -22.67
N GLY A 2 -0.19 16.71 -21.54
CA GLY A 2 0.44 16.85 -20.22
C GLY A 2 1.40 15.68 -19.97
N LYS A 3 2.30 15.86 -19.01
CA LYS A 3 3.19 14.79 -18.56
C LYS A 3 2.41 13.68 -17.85
N PHE A 4 2.92 12.45 -17.92
CA PHE A 4 2.40 11.32 -17.17
C PHE A 4 2.83 11.45 -15.71
N ILE A 5 1.87 11.54 -14.81
CA ILE A 5 2.12 11.82 -13.40
C ILE A 5 2.31 10.51 -12.63
N ILE A 6 3.52 10.29 -12.14
CA ILE A 6 3.88 9.12 -11.32
C ILE A 6 3.87 9.53 -9.84
N GLN A 7 3.18 8.75 -9.04
CA GLN A 7 3.22 8.88 -7.59
C GLN A 7 4.00 7.69 -7.01
N PRO A 8 5.23 7.89 -6.50
CA PRO A 8 6.02 6.83 -5.88
C PRO A 8 5.29 6.21 -4.69
N HIS A 9 5.48 4.90 -4.47
CA HIS A 9 4.72 4.11 -3.50
C HIS A 9 5.59 3.50 -2.38
N GLY A 10 6.70 4.16 -2.01
CA GLY A 10 7.59 3.65 -0.95
C GLY A 10 8.44 2.45 -1.38
N ARG A 11 8.65 2.25 -2.67
CA ARG A 11 9.47 1.19 -3.26
C ARG A 11 10.58 1.75 -4.13
N LEU A 12 11.52 0.91 -4.53
CA LEU A 12 12.73 1.34 -5.24
C LEU A 12 12.55 1.48 -6.75
N GLN A 13 11.62 0.75 -7.36
CA GLN A 13 11.54 0.57 -8.81
C GLN A 13 11.30 1.87 -9.57
N GLU A 14 10.47 2.78 -9.07
CA GLU A 14 10.25 4.09 -9.70
C GLU A 14 11.53 4.94 -9.70
N TRP A 15 12.27 4.93 -8.60
CA TRP A 15 13.52 5.67 -8.46
C TRP A 15 14.61 5.10 -9.34
N ILE A 16 14.70 3.77 -9.44
CA ILE A 16 15.65 3.08 -10.35
C ILE A 16 15.33 3.41 -11.80
N ALA A 17 14.05 3.34 -12.18
CA ALA A 17 13.63 3.63 -13.55
C ALA A 17 13.92 5.08 -13.95
N ASP A 18 13.81 6.04 -13.02
CA ASP A 18 14.19 7.43 -13.23
C ASP A 18 15.72 7.59 -13.34
N GLU A 19 16.47 7.08 -12.37
CA GLU A 19 17.95 7.15 -12.36
C GLU A 19 18.55 6.55 -13.63
N ARG A 20 18.06 5.39 -14.06
CA ARG A 20 18.53 4.68 -15.25
C ARG A 20 17.96 5.23 -16.56
N GLY A 21 17.03 6.15 -16.51
CA GLY A 21 16.41 6.72 -17.70
C GLY A 21 15.41 5.79 -18.40
N TYR A 22 14.95 4.71 -17.77
CA TYR A 22 14.13 3.69 -18.40
C TYR A 22 12.78 4.23 -18.88
N PHE A 23 12.15 5.15 -18.14
CA PHE A 23 10.93 5.79 -18.60
C PHE A 23 11.15 6.64 -19.85
N ARG A 24 12.29 7.35 -19.94
CA ARG A 24 12.65 8.14 -21.10
C ARG A 24 12.94 7.28 -22.32
N ASP A 25 13.62 6.15 -22.12
CA ASP A 25 13.90 5.17 -23.19
C ASP A 25 12.63 4.59 -23.80
N GLU A 26 11.59 4.38 -22.97
CA GLU A 26 10.26 3.94 -23.43
C GLU A 26 9.47 5.09 -24.09
N GLY A 27 10.01 6.30 -24.12
CA GLY A 27 9.32 7.48 -24.69
C GLY A 27 8.16 7.97 -23.81
N LEU A 28 8.26 7.81 -22.48
CA LEU A 28 7.31 8.36 -21.54
C LEU A 28 7.77 9.77 -21.11
N ASP A 29 6.94 10.78 -21.39
CA ASP A 29 7.12 12.13 -20.82
C ASP A 29 6.42 12.16 -19.46
N TYR A 30 7.17 12.21 -18.37
CA TYR A 30 6.65 12.02 -17.03
C TYR A 30 7.16 13.06 -16.04
N GLU A 31 6.50 13.13 -14.90
CA GLU A 31 7.02 13.80 -13.71
C GLU A 31 6.61 13.03 -12.45
N PHE A 32 7.48 13.06 -11.44
CA PHE A 32 7.11 12.61 -10.12
C PHE A 32 6.36 13.71 -9.36
N LYS A 33 5.23 13.36 -8.78
CA LYS A 33 4.61 14.15 -7.73
C LYS A 33 5.00 13.59 -6.38
N HIS A 34 5.87 14.30 -5.70
CA HIS A 34 6.14 14.09 -4.30
C HIS A 34 4.87 14.36 -3.52
N GLY A 35 4.48 13.44 -2.67
CA GLY A 35 3.42 13.75 -1.77
C GLY A 35 2.32 12.73 -1.56
N LEU A 36 2.58 11.42 -1.77
CA LEU A 36 2.16 10.52 -0.75
C LEU A 36 3.26 10.45 0.33
N THR A 37 3.64 11.57 0.86
CA THR A 37 3.90 11.55 2.28
C THR A 37 2.58 11.12 2.85
N MET A 38 2.50 9.86 3.20
CA MET A 38 1.36 9.23 3.82
C MET A 38 1.00 9.88 5.18
N GLU A 39 1.48 11.08 5.39
CA GLU A 39 1.21 12.00 6.51
C GLU A 39 -0.08 12.80 6.32
N SER A 40 -0.55 12.96 5.08
CA SER A 40 -1.73 13.78 4.80
C SER A 40 -3.07 13.06 5.00
N ALA A 41 -3.08 11.77 5.27
CA ALA A 41 -4.29 11.07 5.69
C ALA A 41 -4.69 11.56 7.09
N LYS A 42 -5.71 12.41 7.18
CA LYS A 42 -6.28 12.85 8.45
C LYS A 42 -6.55 11.64 9.34
N ARG A 43 -6.16 11.72 10.62
CA ARG A 43 -6.55 10.76 11.64
C ARG A 43 -8.06 10.55 11.57
N ILE A 44 -8.45 9.32 11.33
CA ILE A 44 -9.82 8.86 11.58
C ILE A 44 -9.75 8.32 13.01
N ASP A 45 -10.13 9.10 13.99
CA ASP A 45 -10.34 8.58 15.32
C ASP A 45 -11.61 7.72 15.27
N GLY A 46 -11.53 6.52 15.81
CA GLY A 46 -12.48 5.43 15.59
C GLY A 46 -13.86 5.58 16.22
N SER A 47 -14.38 6.80 16.40
CA SER A 47 -15.67 7.07 17.03
C SER A 47 -16.78 7.54 16.08
N GLY A 48 -16.53 7.61 14.77
CA GLY A 48 -17.49 8.06 13.77
C GLY A 48 -17.76 7.04 12.67
N GLU A 49 -19.01 6.97 12.19
CA GLU A 49 -19.31 6.31 10.91
C GLU A 49 -18.41 6.89 9.82
N VAL A 50 -17.52 6.06 9.29
CA VAL A 50 -16.65 6.49 8.19
C VAL A 50 -17.49 6.47 6.92
N ALA A 51 -18.11 7.59 6.61
CA ALA A 51 -18.99 7.75 5.45
C ALA A 51 -18.28 7.68 4.10
N GLU A 52 -16.93 7.70 4.06
CA GLU A 52 -16.15 7.75 2.83
C GLU A 52 -14.99 6.76 2.85
N LEU A 53 -14.80 6.05 1.74
CA LEU A 53 -13.61 5.28 1.46
C LEU A 53 -12.39 6.19 1.37
N ARG A 54 -11.45 6.01 2.29
CA ARG A 54 -10.20 6.75 2.34
C ARG A 54 -9.01 5.78 2.34
N SER A 55 -8.85 5.06 1.24
CA SER A 55 -7.59 4.35 0.97
C SER A 55 -6.83 5.09 -0.11
N GLY A 56 -5.49 4.98 -0.14
CA GLY A 56 -4.64 5.73 -1.07
C GLY A 56 -5.07 5.67 -2.53
N ALA A 57 -5.61 4.54 -3.02
CA ALA A 57 -6.17 4.43 -4.36
C ALA A 57 -7.43 5.29 -4.53
N PHE A 58 -8.36 5.20 -3.61
CA PHE A 58 -9.60 5.97 -3.67
C PHE A 58 -9.35 7.47 -3.50
N GLU A 59 -8.46 7.86 -2.62
CA GLU A 59 -8.10 9.28 -2.44
C GLU A 59 -7.51 9.88 -3.70
N SER A 60 -6.64 9.16 -4.40
CA SER A 60 -6.05 9.61 -5.66
C SER A 60 -7.10 9.86 -6.74
N TYR A 61 -8.16 9.04 -6.78
CA TYR A 61 -9.21 9.10 -7.81
C TYR A 61 -10.40 9.98 -7.42
N GLN A 62 -10.82 10.01 -6.18
CA GLN A 62 -11.86 10.93 -5.70
C GLN A 62 -11.44 12.40 -5.81
N ARG A 63 -10.15 12.67 -5.66
CA ARG A 63 -9.60 14.02 -5.85
C ARG A 63 -9.56 14.47 -7.31
N ALA A 64 -9.54 13.56 -8.28
CA ALA A 64 -9.68 13.88 -9.70
C ALA A 64 -11.08 14.41 -10.05
N GLY A 65 -12.09 14.12 -9.24
CA GLY A 65 -13.47 14.58 -9.40
C GLY A 65 -13.80 15.99 -8.90
N GLY A 66 -12.81 16.89 -8.69
CA GLY A 66 -13.07 18.31 -8.46
C GLY A 66 -12.61 18.90 -7.15
N ASN A 67 -12.06 18.15 -6.23
CA ASN A 67 -11.51 18.66 -4.97
C ASN A 67 -9.98 18.58 -4.96
N LYS A 68 -9.31 19.71 -5.25
CA LYS A 68 -7.91 20.11 -4.90
C LYS A 68 -6.86 19.00 -4.62
N GLY A 69 -6.95 17.84 -5.25
CA GLY A 69 -6.00 16.75 -5.09
C GLY A 69 -4.98 16.71 -6.24
N VAL A 70 -3.85 16.11 -5.95
CA VAL A 70 -2.81 15.86 -6.95
C VAL A 70 -3.32 14.78 -7.90
N LYS A 71 -3.53 15.11 -9.18
CA LYS A 71 -3.80 14.11 -10.21
C LYS A 71 -2.59 13.18 -10.31
N SER A 72 -2.83 11.88 -10.26
CA SER A 72 -1.86 10.84 -10.59
C SER A 72 -2.39 10.06 -11.79
N ASP A 73 -1.56 9.81 -12.78
CA ASP A 73 -1.94 9.03 -13.96
C ASP A 73 -1.75 7.54 -13.75
N ILE A 74 -1.03 7.15 -12.70
CA ILE A 74 -0.98 5.79 -12.18
C ILE A 74 -0.89 5.82 -10.65
N SER A 75 -1.62 4.96 -9.99
CA SER A 75 -1.54 4.78 -8.54
C SER A 75 -1.54 3.31 -8.17
N CYS A 76 -1.21 3.04 -6.92
CA CYS A 76 -1.13 1.71 -6.36
C CYS A 76 -1.88 1.66 -5.03
N ALA A 77 -2.55 0.56 -4.78
CA ALA A 77 -3.11 0.24 -3.48
C ALA A 77 -3.20 -1.28 -3.31
N CYS A 78 -3.55 -1.72 -2.11
CA CYS A 78 -3.81 -3.13 -1.88
C CYS A 78 -4.83 -3.66 -2.91
N HIS A 79 -4.65 -4.91 -3.33
CA HIS A 79 -5.48 -5.46 -4.39
C HIS A 79 -6.98 -5.48 -4.04
N TRP A 80 -7.35 -5.53 -2.76
CA TRP A 80 -8.75 -5.41 -2.33
C TRP A 80 -9.34 -4.04 -2.69
N ALA A 81 -8.64 -2.95 -2.37
CA ALA A 81 -9.11 -1.60 -2.68
C ALA A 81 -9.15 -1.35 -4.19
N VAL A 82 -8.12 -1.78 -4.95
CA VAL A 82 -8.09 -1.67 -6.42
C VAL A 82 -9.20 -2.50 -7.05
N ASN A 83 -9.45 -3.69 -6.54
CA ASN A 83 -10.52 -4.57 -6.99
C ASN A 83 -11.89 -3.92 -6.79
N GLN A 84 -12.14 -3.36 -5.61
CA GLN A 84 -13.37 -2.65 -5.29
C GLN A 84 -13.54 -1.39 -6.16
N ALA A 85 -12.50 -0.58 -6.30
CA ALA A 85 -12.55 0.62 -7.13
C ALA A 85 -12.84 0.28 -8.60
N SER A 86 -12.17 -0.73 -9.14
CA SER A 86 -12.39 -1.20 -10.51
C SER A 86 -13.80 -1.73 -10.72
N SER A 87 -14.37 -2.45 -9.74
CA SER A 87 -15.76 -2.94 -9.81
C SER A 87 -16.79 -1.82 -9.81
N GLN A 88 -16.43 -0.66 -9.25
CA GLN A 88 -17.27 0.55 -9.22
C GLN A 88 -16.95 1.54 -10.35
N HIS A 89 -16.12 1.16 -11.33
CA HIS A 89 -15.70 2.02 -12.44
C HIS A 89 -15.01 3.33 -12.01
N ILE A 90 -14.40 3.38 -10.83
CA ILE A 90 -13.66 4.55 -10.35
C ILE A 90 -12.32 4.69 -11.09
N GLY A 91 -11.78 3.61 -11.63
CA GLY A 91 -10.58 3.56 -12.46
C GLY A 91 -10.41 2.18 -13.06
N THR A 92 -9.39 2.01 -13.90
CA THR A 92 -9.06 0.75 -14.55
C THR A 92 -7.94 0.05 -13.82
N MET A 93 -8.16 -1.19 -13.39
CA MET A 93 -7.12 -2.04 -12.82
C MET A 93 -6.18 -2.52 -13.92
N TRP A 94 -4.87 -2.26 -13.75
CA TRP A 94 -3.85 -2.86 -14.61
C TRP A 94 -3.63 -4.32 -14.21
N ARG A 95 -4.03 -5.24 -15.08
CA ARG A 95 -4.01 -6.68 -14.77
C ARG A 95 -2.80 -7.44 -15.30
N LYS A 96 -1.85 -6.74 -15.95
CA LYS A 96 -0.65 -7.38 -16.54
C LYS A 96 0.51 -7.54 -15.54
N SER A 97 0.37 -6.95 -14.36
CA SER A 97 1.33 -7.07 -13.25
C SER A 97 0.68 -6.72 -11.91
N TYR A 98 1.35 -7.13 -10.84
CA TYR A 98 1.02 -6.76 -9.47
C TYR A 98 2.30 -6.67 -8.63
N VAL A 99 2.21 -6.20 -7.43
CA VAL A 99 3.35 -6.13 -6.49
C VAL A 99 3.11 -7.10 -5.36
N ALA A 100 4.12 -7.87 -4.98
CA ALA A 100 4.17 -8.60 -3.73
C ALA A 100 4.84 -7.70 -2.68
N THR A 101 4.15 -7.40 -1.59
CA THR A 101 4.68 -6.57 -0.51
C THR A 101 4.78 -7.37 0.79
N PRO A 102 5.93 -7.34 1.47
CA PRO A 102 6.07 -7.94 2.78
C PRO A 102 5.30 -7.11 3.82
N GLY A 103 4.75 -7.77 4.83
CA GLY A 103 4.07 -7.11 5.93
C GLY A 103 3.97 -7.98 7.16
N GLY A 104 3.55 -7.40 8.26
CA GLY A 104 3.37 -8.13 9.50
C GLY A 104 2.56 -7.35 10.53
N VAL A 105 1.89 -8.09 11.41
CA VAL A 105 1.47 -7.55 12.70
C VAL A 105 2.69 -7.57 13.59
N MET A 106 3.12 -6.37 13.98
CA MET A 106 4.36 -6.12 14.72
C MET A 106 4.04 -5.70 16.15
N VAL A 107 4.85 -6.19 17.08
CA VAL A 107 4.78 -5.81 18.48
C VAL A 107 6.14 -5.28 18.95
N PRO A 108 6.19 -4.43 19.98
CA PRO A 108 7.43 -3.96 20.58
C PRO A 108 8.36 -5.12 21.02
N PRO A 109 9.68 -4.87 21.10
CA PRO A 109 10.66 -5.94 21.41
C PRO A 109 10.44 -6.62 22.77
N ASP A 110 9.93 -5.90 23.75
CA ASP A 110 9.65 -6.34 25.11
C ASP A 110 8.18 -6.77 25.34
N SER A 111 7.37 -6.84 24.29
CA SER A 111 5.97 -7.27 24.39
C SER A 111 5.84 -8.72 24.85
N GLU A 112 4.86 -9.00 25.71
CA GLU A 112 4.49 -10.36 26.12
C GLU A 112 3.74 -11.15 25.05
N ILE A 113 3.25 -10.47 23.99
CA ILE A 113 2.60 -11.10 22.83
C ILE A 113 3.66 -11.86 22.02
N LYS A 114 3.53 -13.20 21.92
CA LYS A 114 4.51 -14.07 21.27
C LYS A 114 3.93 -14.91 20.12
N THR A 115 2.63 -15.13 20.14
CA THR A 115 1.91 -15.92 19.13
C THR A 115 0.68 -15.18 18.62
N PRO A 116 0.10 -15.57 17.46
CA PRO A 116 -1.12 -14.95 16.97
C PRO A 116 -2.30 -15.02 17.94
N GLU A 117 -2.41 -16.11 18.73
CA GLU A 117 -3.49 -16.28 19.71
C GLU A 117 -3.40 -15.26 20.86
N ASN A 118 -2.20 -14.77 21.18
CA ASN A 118 -2.02 -13.72 22.19
C ASN A 118 -2.55 -12.35 21.72
N LEU A 119 -2.93 -12.21 20.45
CA LEU A 119 -3.57 -11.00 19.92
C LEU A 119 -5.09 -10.97 20.18
N ALA A 120 -5.68 -12.03 20.75
CA ALA A 120 -7.10 -12.07 21.10
C ALA A 120 -7.48 -10.90 22.01
N GLY A 121 -8.41 -10.04 21.55
CA GLY A 121 -8.86 -8.87 22.30
C GLY A 121 -7.84 -7.73 22.43
N GLN A 122 -6.68 -7.83 21.78
CA GLN A 122 -5.68 -6.76 21.75
C GLN A 122 -5.93 -5.80 20.60
N GLU A 123 -5.85 -4.50 20.85
CA GLU A 123 -5.96 -3.49 19.80
C GLU A 123 -4.79 -3.58 18.81
N ILE A 124 -5.10 -3.74 17.53
CA ILE A 124 -4.13 -3.75 16.43
C ILE A 124 -4.34 -2.51 15.57
N ALA A 125 -3.33 -1.64 15.49
CA ALA A 125 -3.41 -0.47 14.63
C ALA A 125 -3.39 -0.87 13.16
N VAL A 126 -4.41 -0.46 12.40
CA VAL A 126 -4.56 -0.68 10.95
C VAL A 126 -5.03 0.61 10.27
N GLY A 127 -4.82 0.72 8.95
CA GLY A 127 -5.45 1.78 8.15
C GLY A 127 -6.82 1.34 7.66
N TYR A 128 -7.82 2.21 7.77
CA TYR A 128 -9.17 1.90 7.30
C TYR A 128 -9.18 1.63 5.78
N HIS A 129 -9.80 0.53 5.36
CA HIS A 129 -9.85 0.04 3.97
C HIS A 129 -8.48 -0.05 3.26
N SER A 130 -7.40 -0.08 4.02
CA SER A 130 -6.04 -0.31 3.50
C SER A 130 -5.69 -1.79 3.46
N GLY A 131 -4.51 -2.11 2.88
CA GLY A 131 -3.98 -3.47 2.90
C GLY A 131 -3.89 -4.05 4.31
N SER A 132 -3.47 -3.26 5.29
CA SER A 132 -3.37 -3.69 6.68
C SER A 132 -4.72 -4.06 7.31
N HIS A 133 -5.83 -3.42 6.90
CA HIS A 133 -7.16 -3.80 7.36
C HIS A 133 -7.51 -5.23 6.92
N SER A 134 -7.52 -5.44 5.61
CA SER A 134 -7.95 -6.73 5.03
C SER A 134 -6.98 -7.86 5.37
N THR A 135 -5.67 -7.61 5.26
CA THR A 135 -4.67 -8.65 5.49
C THR A 135 -4.54 -9.05 6.96
N THR A 136 -4.76 -8.12 7.91
CA THR A 136 -4.78 -8.46 9.34
C THR A 136 -5.93 -9.39 9.68
N ILE A 137 -7.14 -9.13 9.15
CA ILE A 137 -8.28 -10.03 9.31
C ILE A 137 -7.93 -11.41 8.74
N GLN A 138 -7.51 -11.45 7.46
CA GLN A 138 -7.23 -12.69 6.76
C GLN A 138 -6.11 -13.52 7.44
N ALA A 139 -5.09 -12.85 7.99
CA ALA A 139 -3.98 -13.53 8.63
C ALA A 139 -4.31 -14.05 10.04
N LEU A 140 -5.29 -13.46 10.73
CA LEU A 140 -5.68 -13.84 12.08
C LEU A 140 -6.87 -14.81 12.13
N GLU A 141 -7.73 -14.85 11.11
CA GLU A 141 -8.86 -15.78 11.04
C GLU A 141 -8.53 -17.27 11.27
N PRO A 142 -7.34 -17.79 10.91
CA PRO A 142 -6.96 -19.17 11.23
C PRO A 142 -6.70 -19.42 12.73
N PHE A 143 -6.53 -18.37 13.53
CA PHE A 143 -6.10 -18.44 14.94
C PHE A 143 -7.14 -17.88 15.91
N LEU A 144 -7.99 -16.95 15.45
CA LEU A 144 -8.90 -16.18 16.29
C LEU A 144 -10.31 -16.13 15.68
N ASP A 145 -11.31 -16.15 16.53
CA ASP A 145 -12.69 -15.83 16.13
C ASP A 145 -12.78 -14.34 15.75
N HIS A 146 -13.71 -14.00 14.88
CA HIS A 146 -13.85 -12.65 14.34
C HIS A 146 -14.02 -11.58 15.43
N GLU A 147 -14.76 -11.90 16.49
CA GLU A 147 -15.02 -11.01 17.63
C GLU A 147 -13.78 -10.76 18.50
N GLN A 148 -12.77 -11.60 18.36
CA GLN A 148 -11.49 -11.47 19.07
C GLN A 148 -10.49 -10.58 18.34
N ILE A 149 -10.72 -10.28 17.04
CA ILE A 149 -9.86 -9.45 16.22
C ILE A 149 -10.24 -7.98 16.42
N MET A 150 -9.51 -7.29 17.30
CA MET A 150 -9.78 -5.90 17.67
C MET A 150 -8.94 -4.94 16.83
N LEU A 151 -9.56 -4.25 15.86
CA LEU A 151 -8.87 -3.31 14.98
C LEU A 151 -9.06 -1.87 15.43
N LYS A 152 -7.95 -1.14 15.53
CA LYS A 152 -7.94 0.31 15.79
C LYS A 152 -7.52 1.05 14.53
N PHE A 153 -8.42 1.85 13.98
CA PHE A 153 -8.12 2.60 12.76
C PHE A 153 -7.23 3.80 13.07
N VAL A 154 -5.99 3.72 12.55
CA VAL A 154 -4.97 4.75 12.69
C VAL A 154 -4.56 5.17 11.28
N GLY A 155 -4.63 6.42 10.95
CA GLY A 155 -4.47 7.06 9.65
C GLY A 155 -3.43 6.44 8.70
N SER A 156 -2.36 7.18 8.41
CA SER A 156 -1.33 6.74 7.46
C SER A 156 -0.49 5.57 7.96
N VAL A 157 0.27 4.93 7.07
CA VAL A 157 1.19 3.86 7.47
C VAL A 157 2.28 4.36 8.43
N TRP A 158 2.73 5.61 8.29
CA TRP A 158 3.67 6.23 9.20
C TRP A 158 3.05 6.57 10.57
N ALA A 159 1.77 6.97 10.60
CA ALA A 159 1.04 7.15 11.86
C ALA A 159 0.95 5.83 12.65
N ARG A 160 0.82 4.69 11.96
CA ARG A 160 0.85 3.36 12.61
C ARG A 160 2.21 3.01 13.17
N VAL A 161 3.29 3.44 12.52
CA VAL A 161 4.66 3.35 13.09
C VAL A 161 4.76 4.21 14.35
N ASP A 162 4.27 5.46 14.30
CA ASP A 162 4.31 6.39 15.42
C ASP A 162 3.59 5.82 16.66
N VAL A 163 2.35 5.33 16.52
CA VAL A 163 1.59 4.77 17.65
C VAL A 163 2.17 3.45 18.16
N GLY A 164 2.82 2.66 17.30
CA GLY A 164 3.54 1.45 17.70
C GLY A 164 4.76 1.78 18.55
N ILE A 165 5.58 2.74 18.11
CA ILE A 165 6.77 3.20 18.87
C ILE A 165 6.35 3.91 20.16
N GLY A 166 5.28 4.72 20.11
CA GLY A 166 4.72 5.41 21.27
C GLY A 166 4.04 4.51 22.29
N ARG A 167 3.85 3.22 21.98
CA ARG A 167 3.13 2.25 22.84
C ARG A 167 1.66 2.59 23.04
N ASP A 168 1.06 3.35 22.11
CA ASP A 168 -0.35 3.71 22.18
C ASP A 168 -1.27 2.53 21.83
N VAL A 169 -0.70 1.46 21.27
CA VAL A 169 -1.35 0.19 20.93
C VAL A 169 -0.40 -0.97 21.21
N PRO A 170 -0.92 -2.15 21.62
CA PRO A 170 -0.11 -3.36 21.82
C PRO A 170 0.53 -3.89 20.54
N ALA A 171 -0.12 -3.72 19.39
CA ALA A 171 0.33 -4.22 18.10
C ALA A 171 -0.02 -3.25 16.95
N THR A 172 0.77 -3.29 15.88
CA THR A 172 0.54 -2.48 14.68
C THR A 172 0.75 -3.31 13.42
N SER A 173 -0.13 -3.18 12.45
CA SER A 173 -0.02 -3.83 11.15
C SER A 173 0.57 -2.87 10.12
N VAL A 174 1.76 -3.20 9.65
CA VAL A 174 2.57 -2.41 8.71
C VAL A 174 3.08 -3.28 7.57
N TRP A 175 3.50 -2.63 6.48
CA TRP A 175 3.96 -3.30 5.28
C TRP A 175 5.05 -2.50 4.56
N GLY A 176 5.75 -3.15 3.63
CA GLY A 176 6.77 -2.51 2.80
C GLY A 176 7.87 -1.86 3.63
N LEU A 177 8.17 -0.60 3.33
CA LEU A 177 9.24 0.15 3.99
C LEU A 177 9.02 0.32 5.50
N THR A 178 7.79 0.56 5.94
CA THR A 178 7.48 0.76 7.37
C THR A 178 7.64 -0.52 8.19
N PHE A 179 7.40 -1.68 7.59
CA PHE A 179 7.69 -2.98 8.18
C PHE A 179 9.20 -3.11 8.46
N GLN A 180 10.05 -2.78 7.47
CA GLN A 180 11.51 -2.84 7.61
C GLN A 180 12.05 -1.84 8.65
N VAL A 181 11.45 -0.66 8.73
CA VAL A 181 11.80 0.34 9.76
C VAL A 181 11.53 -0.23 11.15
N LEU A 182 10.37 -0.81 11.39
CA LEU A 182 10.05 -1.40 12.70
C LEU A 182 10.94 -2.61 13.03
N GLU A 183 11.30 -3.44 12.04
CA GLU A 183 12.26 -4.53 12.24
C GLU A 183 13.61 -4.01 12.73
N GLN A 184 14.15 -2.95 12.11
CA GLN A 184 15.43 -2.36 12.59
C GLN A 184 15.32 -1.72 13.97
N LEU A 185 14.15 -1.25 14.36
CA LEU A 185 13.88 -0.73 15.71
C LEU A 185 13.62 -1.84 16.73
N GLY A 186 13.79 -3.11 16.33
CA GLY A 186 13.69 -4.28 17.20
C GLY A 186 12.28 -4.82 17.41
N PHE A 187 11.30 -4.32 16.70
CA PHE A 187 9.95 -4.88 16.75
C PHE A 187 9.92 -6.31 16.21
N ARG A 188 9.04 -7.14 16.77
CA ARG A 188 8.90 -8.56 16.41
C ARG A 188 7.64 -8.76 15.59
N LYS A 189 7.74 -9.52 14.50
CA LYS A 189 6.60 -9.97 13.71
C LYS A 189 5.92 -11.14 14.40
N ILE A 190 4.62 -11.03 14.66
CA ILE A 190 3.79 -12.07 15.27
C ILE A 190 3.09 -12.92 14.21
N VAL A 191 2.55 -12.29 13.18
CA VAL A 191 1.95 -12.98 12.05
C VAL A 191 2.32 -12.28 10.76
N ASP A 192 2.52 -13.05 9.70
CA ASP A 192 2.80 -12.51 8.36
C ASP A 192 1.52 -11.97 7.74
N THR A 193 1.60 -10.75 7.23
CA THR A 193 0.52 -10.07 6.53
C THR A 193 0.94 -9.63 5.14
N SER A 194 1.81 -10.40 4.48
CA SER A 194 2.21 -10.14 3.09
C SER A 194 0.99 -10.19 2.16
N PHE A 195 0.93 -9.27 1.20
CA PHE A 195 -0.22 -9.17 0.30
C PHE A 195 0.16 -8.63 -1.08
N MET A 196 -0.81 -8.64 -2.00
CA MET A 196 -0.65 -8.06 -3.32
C MET A 196 -1.09 -6.60 -3.35
N ILE A 197 -0.33 -5.78 -4.06
CA ILE A 197 -0.70 -4.42 -4.44
C ILE A 197 -1.04 -4.42 -5.93
N GLY A 198 -2.17 -3.82 -6.27
CA GLY A 198 -2.59 -3.61 -7.64
C GLY A 198 -2.20 -2.23 -8.14
N PHE A 199 -2.04 -2.11 -9.45
CA PHE A 199 -1.93 -0.84 -10.15
C PHE A 199 -3.28 -0.44 -10.72
N MET A 200 -3.54 0.86 -10.77
CA MET A 200 -4.77 1.41 -11.24
C MET A 200 -4.54 2.75 -11.94
N PHE A 201 -5.27 3.04 -12.99
CA PHE A 201 -5.18 4.28 -13.74
C PHE A 201 -6.58 4.83 -14.09
N PRO A 202 -6.74 6.16 -14.21
CA PRO A 202 -7.98 6.78 -14.60
C PRO A 202 -8.34 6.46 -16.06
N SER A 203 -9.62 6.56 -16.39
CA SER A 203 -10.14 6.26 -17.73
C SER A 203 -9.65 7.23 -18.83
N ASP A 204 -9.18 8.42 -18.47
CA ASP A 204 -8.62 9.42 -19.38
C ASP A 204 -7.12 9.23 -19.68
N VAL A 205 -6.47 8.26 -19.01
CA VAL A 205 -5.07 7.90 -19.25
C VAL A 205 -4.98 6.88 -20.38
N LYS A 206 -4.03 7.08 -21.29
CA LYS A 206 -3.80 6.15 -22.38
C LYS A 206 -3.13 4.87 -21.87
N GLU A 207 -3.70 3.72 -22.20
CA GLU A 207 -3.13 2.43 -21.86
C GLU A 207 -1.69 2.27 -22.36
N SER A 208 -1.38 2.87 -23.54
CA SER A 208 -0.02 2.88 -24.10
C SER A 208 1.01 3.56 -23.18
N ASP A 209 0.61 4.58 -22.44
CA ASP A 209 1.52 5.26 -21.50
C ASP A 209 1.68 4.46 -20.20
N VAL A 210 0.63 3.74 -19.76
CA VAL A 210 0.73 2.74 -18.69
C VAL A 210 1.65 1.58 -19.10
N GLU A 211 1.64 1.15 -20.36
CA GLU A 211 2.57 0.13 -20.88
C GLU A 211 4.02 0.61 -20.84
N LYS A 212 4.30 1.84 -21.30
CA LYS A 212 5.63 2.44 -21.21
C LYS A 212 6.13 2.52 -19.77
N TYR A 213 5.28 2.99 -18.84
CA TYR A 213 5.59 2.98 -17.41
C TYR A 213 5.92 1.56 -16.94
N THR A 214 5.08 0.59 -17.25
CA THR A 214 5.25 -0.81 -16.83
C THR A 214 6.53 -1.43 -17.41
N ASN A 215 6.90 -1.10 -18.65
CA ASN A 215 8.16 -1.56 -19.27
C ASN A 215 9.38 -0.97 -18.54
N GLY A 216 9.36 0.32 -18.23
CA GLY A 216 10.40 0.95 -17.41
C GLY A 216 10.54 0.30 -16.04
N MET A 217 9.40 0.01 -15.37
CA MET A 217 9.36 -0.69 -14.10
C MET A 217 9.89 -2.13 -14.18
N ARG A 218 9.67 -2.83 -15.32
CA ARG A 218 10.20 -4.17 -15.55
C ARG A 218 11.72 -4.18 -15.59
N ARG A 219 12.32 -3.22 -16.30
CA ARG A 219 13.78 -3.05 -16.35
C ARG A 219 14.34 -2.73 -14.97
N ALA A 220 13.70 -1.82 -14.24
CA ALA A 220 14.10 -1.48 -12.88
C ALA A 220 14.01 -2.66 -11.91
N GLN A 221 12.98 -3.51 -12.04
CA GLN A 221 12.89 -4.73 -11.25
C GLN A 221 14.01 -5.72 -11.56
N MET A 222 14.41 -5.85 -12.83
CA MET A 222 15.52 -6.71 -13.21
C MET A 222 16.85 -6.23 -12.60
N ASP A 223 17.11 -4.92 -12.63
CA ASP A 223 18.30 -4.34 -11.98
C ASP A 223 18.26 -4.57 -10.46
N LEU A 224 17.11 -4.37 -9.85
CA LEU A 224 16.93 -4.60 -8.40
C LEU A 224 17.13 -6.07 -8.02
N ASP A 225 16.67 -7.00 -8.84
CA ASP A 225 16.89 -8.44 -8.62
C ASP A 225 18.37 -8.84 -8.71
N LEU A 226 19.12 -8.18 -9.57
CA LEU A 226 20.54 -8.49 -9.80
C LEU A 226 21.47 -7.79 -8.80
N GLU A 227 21.22 -6.54 -8.49
CA GLU A 227 22.15 -5.68 -7.74
C GLU A 227 21.42 -4.78 -6.71
N PRO A 228 20.63 -5.35 -5.77
CA PRO A 228 19.78 -4.58 -4.86
C PRO A 228 20.56 -3.55 -4.04
N GLU A 229 21.79 -3.86 -3.66
CA GLU A 229 22.63 -3.01 -2.82
C GLU A 229 22.91 -1.64 -3.44
N LYS A 230 22.92 -1.57 -4.78
CA LYS A 230 23.19 -0.32 -5.50
C LYS A 230 22.08 0.72 -5.32
N PHE A 231 20.87 0.28 -5.01
CA PHE A 231 19.68 1.13 -5.09
C PHE A 231 19.03 1.42 -3.73
N LYS A 232 19.45 0.74 -2.65
CA LYS A 232 18.86 0.92 -1.31
C LYS A 232 18.93 2.36 -0.78
N HIS A 233 19.88 3.16 -1.28
CA HIS A 233 20.00 4.56 -0.90
C HIS A 233 18.74 5.38 -1.24
N HIS A 234 17.97 4.98 -2.26
CA HIS A 234 16.73 5.65 -2.61
C HIS A 234 15.65 5.56 -1.53
N TYR A 235 15.72 4.59 -0.63
CA TYR A 235 14.76 4.52 0.48
C TYR A 235 14.73 5.77 1.33
N ILE A 236 15.84 6.53 1.38
CA ILE A 236 15.90 7.78 2.14
C ILE A 236 14.85 8.80 1.66
N ASN A 237 14.49 8.76 0.38
CA ASN A 237 13.50 9.65 -0.22
C ASN A 237 12.06 9.38 0.28
N GLU A 238 11.83 8.20 0.83
CA GLU A 238 10.52 7.72 1.27
C GLU A 238 10.38 7.66 2.81
N ILE A 239 11.49 7.88 3.54
CA ILE A 239 11.51 7.83 5.00
C ILE A 239 11.38 9.25 5.56
N PRO A 240 10.37 9.52 6.42
CA PRO A 240 10.27 10.80 7.11
C PRO A 240 11.51 11.12 7.93
N ASP A 241 11.90 12.39 7.97
CA ASP A 241 13.12 12.89 8.63
C ASP A 241 13.29 12.38 10.07
N ARG A 242 12.17 12.26 10.82
CA ARG A 242 12.16 11.75 12.21
C ARG A 242 12.66 10.32 12.36
N TYR A 243 12.74 9.56 11.24
CA TYR A 243 13.22 8.18 11.23
C TYR A 243 14.54 7.99 10.51
N GLN A 244 14.95 8.92 9.63
CA GLN A 244 16.18 8.78 8.82
C GLN A 244 17.43 8.52 9.68
N ALA A 245 17.57 9.23 10.79
CA ALA A 245 18.70 9.04 11.71
C ALA A 245 18.62 7.78 12.57
N LYS A 246 17.49 7.07 12.57
CA LYS A 246 17.24 5.89 13.42
C LYS A 246 17.43 4.57 12.70
N VAL A 247 17.59 4.60 11.37
CA VAL A 247 17.69 3.41 10.53
C VAL A 247 18.86 3.50 9.56
N ASP A 248 19.38 2.35 9.17
CA ASP A 248 20.37 2.22 8.12
C ASP A 248 19.74 1.54 6.89
N VAL A 249 19.46 2.32 5.86
CA VAL A 249 18.81 1.82 4.64
C VAL A 249 19.58 0.72 3.93
N ARG A 250 20.89 0.60 4.13
CA ARG A 250 21.73 -0.47 3.58
C ARG A 250 21.35 -1.84 4.14
N ARG A 251 20.74 -1.88 5.33
CA ARG A 251 20.31 -3.09 6.00
C ARG A 251 18.89 -3.53 5.62
N PHE A 252 18.18 -2.72 4.83
CA PHE A 252 16.86 -3.08 4.36
C PHE A 252 16.94 -4.19 3.29
N SER A 253 15.89 -4.97 3.19
CA SER A 253 15.71 -5.88 2.05
C SER A 253 15.38 -5.07 0.78
N PRO A 254 15.35 -5.70 -0.41
CA PRO A 254 14.85 -5.05 -1.63
C PRO A 254 13.39 -4.58 -1.53
N GLY A 255 12.65 -4.98 -0.51
CA GLY A 255 11.30 -4.55 -0.25
C GLY A 255 10.25 -5.17 -1.17
N GLU A 256 9.41 -4.31 -1.72
CA GLU A 256 8.34 -4.72 -2.62
C GLU A 256 8.90 -5.24 -3.95
N ARG A 257 8.32 -6.35 -4.44
CA ARG A 257 8.68 -6.94 -5.73
C ARG A 257 7.55 -6.84 -6.73
N ILE A 258 7.81 -6.26 -7.90
CA ILE A 258 6.83 -6.27 -8.99
C ILE A 258 6.89 -7.64 -9.69
N VAL A 259 5.73 -8.26 -9.80
CA VAL A 259 5.51 -9.54 -10.45
C VAL A 259 4.81 -9.28 -11.79
N PHE A 260 5.50 -9.55 -12.89
CA PHE A 260 5.00 -9.32 -14.24
C PHE A 260 4.26 -10.55 -14.77
N LEU A 261 3.31 -11.01 -13.97
CA LEU A 261 2.34 -12.05 -14.29
C LEU A 261 0.92 -11.47 -14.20
N PRO A 262 -0.03 -12.03 -14.96
CA PRO A 262 -1.40 -11.55 -14.92
C PRO A 262 -2.03 -11.67 -13.53
N TYR A 263 -2.72 -10.62 -13.09
CA TYR A 263 -3.72 -10.70 -12.04
C TYR A 263 -4.99 -11.30 -12.66
N THR A 264 -5.18 -12.61 -12.45
CA THR A 264 -6.16 -13.40 -13.20
C THR A 264 -7.59 -13.06 -12.84
N GLU A 265 -8.55 -13.36 -13.73
CA GLU A 265 -9.97 -13.22 -13.46
C GLU A 265 -10.39 -14.07 -12.24
N ALA A 266 -9.80 -15.26 -12.08
CA ALA A 266 -10.05 -16.11 -10.93
C ALA A 266 -9.62 -15.45 -9.61
N THR A 267 -8.47 -14.78 -9.60
CA THR A 267 -7.99 -14.02 -8.44
C THR A 267 -8.91 -12.83 -8.16
N TYR A 268 -9.33 -12.13 -9.22
CA TYR A 268 -10.27 -11.01 -9.11
C TYR A 268 -11.59 -11.46 -8.48
N ALA A 269 -12.20 -12.52 -9.00
CA ALA A 269 -13.47 -13.05 -8.50
C ALA A 269 -13.37 -13.54 -7.04
N LYS A 270 -12.29 -14.23 -6.68
CA LYS A 270 -12.04 -14.65 -5.29
C LYS A 270 -11.93 -13.45 -4.34
N THR A 271 -11.24 -12.39 -4.77
CA THR A 271 -11.10 -11.17 -3.98
C THR A 271 -12.45 -10.50 -3.77
N GLN A 272 -13.30 -10.40 -4.81
CA GLN A 272 -14.66 -9.86 -4.70
C GLN A 272 -15.52 -10.69 -3.75
N ALA A 273 -15.51 -12.01 -3.89
CA ALA A 273 -16.27 -12.91 -3.02
C ALA A 273 -15.85 -12.76 -1.55
N TRP A 274 -14.56 -12.70 -1.27
CA TRP A 274 -14.04 -12.51 0.09
C TRP A 274 -14.47 -11.16 0.71
N LEU A 275 -14.44 -10.08 -0.07
CA LEU A 275 -14.90 -8.76 0.37
C LEU A 275 -16.40 -8.73 0.68
N GLN A 276 -17.21 -9.38 -0.17
CA GLN A 276 -18.67 -9.48 -0.01
C GLN A 276 -19.04 -10.28 1.22
N ASP A 277 -18.43 -11.43 1.42
CA ASP A 277 -18.68 -12.33 2.56
C ASP A 277 -18.43 -11.61 3.90
N ARG A 278 -17.41 -10.78 3.97
CA ARG A 278 -17.05 -10.01 5.18
C ARG A 278 -17.67 -8.62 5.25
N LYS A 279 -18.53 -8.29 4.27
CA LYS A 279 -19.19 -6.97 4.16
C LYS A 279 -18.19 -5.80 4.21
N LEU A 280 -16.94 -6.06 3.82
CA LEU A 280 -15.94 -5.01 3.69
C LEU A 280 -16.33 -4.10 2.51
N PHE A 281 -16.20 -2.80 2.69
CA PHE A 281 -16.72 -1.77 1.77
C PHE A 281 -18.26 -1.75 1.64
N ALA A 282 -19.01 -2.44 2.50
CA ALA A 282 -20.46 -2.31 2.58
C ALA A 282 -20.82 -0.86 2.97
N GLY A 283 -21.78 -0.26 2.26
CA GLY A 283 -22.17 1.13 2.48
C GLY A 283 -21.32 2.17 1.76
N THR A 284 -20.30 1.75 1.02
CA THR A 284 -19.65 2.67 0.07
C THR A 284 -20.63 3.03 -1.02
N PRO A 285 -20.99 4.32 -1.20
CA PRO A 285 -21.86 4.72 -2.30
C PRO A 285 -21.22 4.24 -3.60
N ALA A 286 -21.98 3.54 -4.44
CA ALA A 286 -21.62 3.42 -5.84
C ALA A 286 -21.43 4.87 -6.32
N VAL A 287 -20.21 5.23 -6.71
CA VAL A 287 -20.00 6.50 -7.39
C VAL A 287 -20.84 6.37 -8.64
N LEU A 288 -21.91 7.16 -8.67
CA LEU A 288 -22.82 7.20 -9.80
C LEU A 288 -21.96 7.35 -11.05
N ALA A 289 -21.98 6.32 -11.89
CA ALA A 289 -21.53 6.45 -13.24
C ALA A 289 -22.39 7.55 -13.84
N ASN A 290 -21.83 8.73 -13.99
CA ASN A 290 -22.43 9.72 -14.85
C ASN A 290 -22.32 9.17 -16.27
N PRO A 291 -23.42 9.16 -17.03
CA PRO A 291 -23.46 8.64 -18.38
C PRO A 291 -22.51 9.36 -19.31
#